data_76fcfc626b57906b0d3e1a3f79799870
#
_entry.id   76fcfc626b57906b0d3e1a3f79799870
#
_cell.length_a   1.000
_cell.length_b   1.000
_cell.length_c   1.000
_cell.angle_alpha   90.00
_cell.angle_beta   90.00
_cell.angle_gamma   90.00
#
_symmetry.space_group_name_H-M   'P 1'
#
loop_
_entity.id
_entity.type
_entity.pdbx_description
1 polymer ?
#
loop_
_entity_poly.entity_id
_entity_poly.type
_entity_poly.pdbx_seq_one_letter_code
_entity_poly.pdbx_strand_id
1 'polypeptide(L)'
;MRTGITTLPLDYKNNPFDFLGIDSIPNEPRIPLENYPLDLVAESDVKESSIYLKGVERYIQQIWNEIVRSNWRTLRVRSFIPEKLGISSIYPYKNGRKAISIQNLYRLLILWKKYCGKSTEELEKKWNEIYKSNLSFSVHKGLQPTKLPKYLTPKLSYLIGFICGDGHLIDYGRHYLIKISEKSTAQLRYVLKPLFKELFNINVPIFHIYKGGYAIQAGNKPIFRFLTQVLKIRVSKVPEIIKNLDFVNSI
;
A
#
# COMPACT_ATOMS: atom_id res chain seq x y z
N MET A 1 -30.90 23.71 21.56
CA MET A 1 -31.25 22.31 21.36
C MET A 1 -29.97 21.48 21.57
N ARG A 2 -29.94 20.66 22.63
CA ARG A 2 -28.81 19.74 22.87
C ARG A 2 -29.02 18.53 21.99
N THR A 3 -28.19 18.39 20.98
CA THR A 3 -28.12 17.16 20.18
C THR A 3 -27.56 16.05 21.08
N GLY A 4 -28.44 15.07 21.35
CA GLY A 4 -28.10 13.94 22.19
C GLY A 4 -26.89 13.20 21.63
N ILE A 5 -25.90 13.00 22.49
CA ILE A 5 -24.81 12.05 22.24
C ILE A 5 -25.45 10.68 22.19
N THR A 6 -25.60 10.13 21.00
CA THR A 6 -26.01 8.73 20.83
C THR A 6 -24.89 7.87 21.42
N THR A 7 -25.09 7.38 22.64
CA THR A 7 -24.19 6.37 23.23
C THR A 7 -24.32 5.11 22.37
N LEU A 8 -23.20 4.73 21.75
CA LEU A 8 -23.13 3.50 20.96
C LEU A 8 -23.48 2.28 21.83
N PRO A 9 -24.24 1.31 21.32
CA PRO A 9 -24.68 0.15 22.10
C PRO A 9 -23.49 -0.62 22.70
N LEU A 10 -23.72 -1.26 23.85
CA LEU A 10 -22.68 -2.03 24.58
C LEU A 10 -22.10 -3.20 23.78
N ASP A 11 -22.83 -3.76 22.83
CA ASP A 11 -22.40 -4.86 21.94
C ASP A 11 -21.34 -4.45 20.91
N TYR A 12 -21.13 -3.18 20.73
CA TYR A 12 -20.08 -2.59 19.91
C TYR A 12 -18.65 -3.10 20.22
N LYS A 13 -18.43 -3.65 21.41
CA LYS A 13 -17.13 -4.18 21.82
C LYS A 13 -16.80 -5.54 21.21
N ASN A 14 -17.81 -6.33 20.86
CA ASN A 14 -17.63 -7.72 20.41
C ASN A 14 -17.38 -7.79 18.90
N ASN A 15 -18.21 -7.13 18.11
CA ASN A 15 -18.00 -7.01 16.67
C ASN A 15 -18.51 -5.63 16.18
N PRO A 16 -17.64 -4.66 15.99
CA PRO A 16 -18.02 -3.32 15.57
C PRO A 16 -18.69 -3.27 14.19
N PHE A 17 -18.57 -4.32 13.39
CA PHE A 17 -19.13 -4.38 12.05
C PHE A 17 -20.56 -4.94 12.04
N ASP A 18 -20.97 -5.74 13.04
CA ASP A 18 -22.34 -6.19 13.20
C ASP A 18 -23.30 -5.00 13.32
N PHE A 19 -22.87 -3.96 14.03
CA PHE A 19 -23.61 -2.71 14.17
C PHE A 19 -23.82 -2.00 12.81
N LEU A 20 -22.90 -2.14 11.90
CA LEU A 20 -22.95 -1.51 10.57
C LEU A 20 -23.63 -2.42 9.53
N GLY A 21 -24.00 -3.65 9.90
CA GLY A 21 -24.55 -4.63 8.97
C GLY A 21 -23.56 -5.09 7.89
N ILE A 22 -22.27 -4.78 8.05
CA ILE A 22 -21.25 -5.01 7.02
C ILE A 22 -20.86 -6.49 6.96
N ASP A 23 -20.83 -7.19 8.10
CA ASP A 23 -20.46 -8.60 8.16
C ASP A 23 -21.62 -9.56 7.83
N SER A 24 -22.85 -9.07 7.78
CA SER A 24 -24.05 -9.86 7.50
C SER A 24 -24.45 -9.89 6.01
N ILE A 25 -23.68 -9.24 5.12
CA ILE A 25 -23.99 -9.24 3.69
C ILE A 25 -23.44 -10.53 3.07
N PRO A 26 -24.30 -11.55 2.78
CA PRO A 26 -23.88 -12.71 2.03
C PRO A 26 -23.43 -12.24 0.64
N ASN A 27 -22.24 -12.66 0.19
CA ASN A 27 -21.66 -12.23 -1.08
C ASN A 27 -21.37 -10.71 -1.15
N GLU A 28 -20.48 -10.22 -0.26
CA GLU A 28 -19.99 -8.83 -0.34
C GLU A 28 -19.67 -8.43 -1.78
N PRO A 29 -20.27 -7.33 -2.31
CA PRO A 29 -19.92 -6.85 -3.64
C PRO A 29 -18.43 -6.51 -3.67
N ARG A 30 -17.69 -7.13 -4.59
CA ARG A 30 -16.25 -6.93 -4.76
C ARG A 30 -15.99 -6.31 -6.12
N ILE A 31 -15.74 -5.02 -6.16
CA ILE A 31 -15.36 -4.32 -7.38
C ILE A 31 -13.84 -4.45 -7.51
N PRO A 32 -13.32 -5.10 -8.58
CA PRO A 32 -11.89 -5.20 -8.80
C PRO A 32 -11.26 -3.81 -8.91
N LEU A 33 -10.11 -3.63 -8.24
CA LEU A 33 -9.28 -2.45 -8.40
C LEU A 33 -8.20 -2.79 -9.42
N GLU A 34 -8.39 -2.35 -10.66
CA GLU A 34 -7.50 -2.66 -11.77
C GLU A 34 -6.20 -1.83 -11.73
N ASN A 35 -5.13 -2.40 -12.30
CA ASN A 35 -3.83 -1.74 -12.57
C ASN A 35 -3.07 -1.14 -11.38
N TYR A 36 -3.54 -1.29 -10.16
CA TYR A 36 -3.00 -0.51 -9.07
C TYR A 36 -1.53 -0.77 -8.67
N PRO A 37 -0.87 -1.93 -8.90
CA PRO A 37 0.55 -1.94 -8.60
C PRO A 37 1.36 -0.97 -9.47
N LEU A 38 0.96 -0.74 -10.72
CA LEU A 38 1.58 0.27 -11.59
C LEU A 38 1.25 1.69 -11.13
N ASP A 39 0.03 1.95 -10.68
CA ASP A 39 -0.39 3.24 -10.16
C ASP A 39 0.37 3.65 -8.88
N LEU A 40 0.98 2.67 -8.18
CA LEU A 40 1.85 2.96 -7.04
C LEU A 40 3.24 3.46 -7.45
N VAL A 41 3.62 3.29 -8.73
CA VAL A 41 4.88 3.77 -9.30
C VAL A 41 4.65 5.18 -9.83
N ALA A 42 4.71 6.19 -8.98
CA ALA A 42 4.68 7.57 -9.45
C ALA A 42 6.03 7.93 -10.09
N GLU A 43 6.01 8.78 -11.13
CA GLU A 43 7.23 9.29 -11.79
C GLU A 43 8.18 10.00 -10.81
N SER A 44 7.63 10.63 -9.76
CA SER A 44 8.38 11.27 -8.69
C SER A 44 9.19 10.30 -7.82
N ASP A 45 8.91 9.01 -7.86
CA ASP A 45 9.59 8.01 -7.01
C ASP A 45 11.06 7.76 -7.40
N VAL A 46 11.55 8.38 -8.45
CA VAL A 46 12.97 8.29 -8.87
C VAL A 46 13.92 8.85 -7.78
N LYS A 47 13.47 9.82 -6.98
CA LYS A 47 14.26 10.43 -5.90
C LYS A 47 13.81 10.03 -4.49
N GLU A 48 12.69 9.33 -4.35
CA GLU A 48 12.12 8.91 -3.08
C GLU A 48 12.34 7.43 -2.80
N SER A 49 12.15 7.03 -1.53
CA SER A 49 12.22 5.62 -1.16
C SER A 49 11.21 4.79 -1.95
N SER A 50 11.70 3.79 -2.69
CA SER A 50 10.86 2.89 -3.48
C SER A 50 9.93 2.07 -2.61
N ILE A 51 8.76 1.71 -3.13
CA ILE A 51 7.90 0.68 -2.55
C ILE A 51 8.46 -0.68 -2.96
N TYR A 52 8.65 -1.57 -1.99
CA TYR A 52 9.20 -2.91 -2.16
C TYR A 52 8.10 -3.97 -2.06
N LEU A 53 8.26 -5.05 -2.83
CA LEU A 53 7.36 -6.19 -2.88
C LEU A 53 8.00 -7.44 -2.30
N LYS A 54 7.22 -8.23 -1.57
CA LYS A 54 7.48 -9.62 -1.16
C LYS A 54 6.37 -10.52 -1.69
N GLY A 55 6.65 -11.81 -1.82
CA GLY A 55 5.71 -12.79 -2.39
C GLY A 55 5.80 -12.91 -3.92
N VAL A 56 6.84 -12.33 -4.53
CA VAL A 56 7.08 -12.35 -5.98
C VAL A 56 8.26 -13.25 -6.39
N GLU A 57 8.87 -13.94 -5.46
CA GLU A 57 10.13 -14.69 -5.64
C GLU A 57 10.01 -15.71 -6.77
N ARG A 58 8.92 -16.50 -6.80
CA ARG A 58 8.67 -17.50 -7.84
C ARG A 58 8.58 -16.88 -9.24
N TYR A 59 8.00 -15.68 -9.36
CA TYR A 59 7.87 -14.98 -10.63
C TYR A 59 9.23 -14.44 -11.09
N ILE A 60 10.01 -13.88 -10.19
CA ILE A 60 11.38 -13.45 -10.48
C ILE A 60 12.20 -14.65 -10.96
N GLN A 61 12.05 -15.81 -10.32
CA GLN A 61 12.76 -17.02 -10.71
C GLN A 61 12.34 -17.54 -12.09
N GLN A 62 11.03 -17.55 -12.37
CA GLN A 62 10.50 -17.95 -13.69
C GLN A 62 11.04 -17.04 -14.80
N ILE A 63 10.86 -15.74 -14.64
CA ILE A 63 11.32 -14.72 -15.61
C ILE A 63 12.83 -14.83 -15.82
N TRP A 64 13.59 -14.92 -14.74
CA TRP A 64 15.05 -15.12 -14.81
C TRP A 64 15.44 -16.35 -15.61
N ASN A 65 14.83 -17.48 -15.32
CA ASN A 65 15.13 -18.75 -15.99
C ASN A 65 14.81 -18.69 -17.50
N GLU A 66 13.71 -18.04 -17.88
CA GLU A 66 13.36 -17.83 -19.30
C GLU A 66 14.39 -16.94 -20.00
N ILE A 67 14.78 -15.81 -19.39
CA ILE A 67 15.82 -14.94 -19.97
C ILE A 67 17.15 -15.68 -20.14
N VAL A 68 17.56 -16.46 -19.13
CA VAL A 68 18.80 -17.25 -19.19
C VAL A 68 18.75 -18.30 -20.30
N ARG A 69 17.64 -19.04 -20.41
CA ARG A 69 17.47 -20.07 -21.46
C ARG A 69 17.48 -19.47 -22.86
N SER A 70 16.80 -18.35 -23.06
CA SER A 70 16.71 -17.73 -24.41
C SER A 70 18.01 -17.07 -24.85
N ASN A 71 18.90 -16.70 -23.91
CA ASN A 71 20.07 -15.87 -24.21
C ASN A 71 21.40 -16.43 -23.69
N TRP A 72 21.46 -17.70 -23.33
CA TRP A 72 22.64 -18.28 -22.69
C TRP A 72 23.94 -18.20 -23.52
N ARG A 73 23.83 -18.14 -24.86
CA ARG A 73 24.98 -18.01 -25.76
C ARG A 73 25.40 -16.57 -26.05
N THR A 74 24.48 -15.62 -26.00
CA THR A 74 24.68 -14.27 -26.54
C THR A 74 24.85 -13.18 -25.46
N LEU A 75 24.35 -13.42 -24.24
CA LEU A 75 24.42 -12.43 -23.18
C LEU A 75 25.12 -13.00 -21.94
N ARG A 76 26.00 -12.19 -21.33
CA ARG A 76 26.44 -12.41 -19.95
C ARG A 76 25.30 -12.10 -18.96
N VAL A 77 24.19 -12.84 -19.07
CA VAL A 77 22.92 -12.57 -18.38
C VAL A 77 23.11 -12.35 -16.89
N ARG A 78 24.05 -13.09 -16.26
CA ARG A 78 24.32 -13.00 -14.82
C ARG A 78 24.83 -11.63 -14.34
N SER A 79 25.53 -10.88 -15.20
CA SER A 79 26.00 -9.54 -14.90
C SER A 79 25.12 -8.47 -15.54
N PHE A 80 24.67 -8.70 -16.77
CA PHE A 80 23.91 -7.74 -17.55
C PHE A 80 22.56 -7.37 -16.92
N ILE A 81 21.74 -8.36 -16.52
CA ILE A 81 20.41 -8.06 -15.95
C ILE A 81 20.52 -7.31 -14.62
N PRO A 82 21.34 -7.73 -13.65
CA PRO A 82 21.57 -6.93 -12.44
C PRO A 82 22.01 -5.49 -12.73
N GLU A 83 22.93 -5.28 -13.67
CA GLU A 83 23.39 -3.95 -14.09
C GLU A 83 22.22 -3.08 -14.60
N LYS A 84 21.36 -3.60 -15.49
CA LYS A 84 20.19 -2.89 -16.02
C LYS A 84 19.13 -2.59 -14.94
N LEU A 85 19.10 -3.37 -13.88
CA LEU A 85 18.22 -3.14 -12.73
C LEU A 85 18.85 -2.24 -11.65
N GLY A 86 20.15 -1.87 -11.79
CA GLY A 86 20.88 -1.12 -10.77
C GLY A 86 21.05 -1.92 -9.46
N ILE A 87 21.22 -3.24 -9.56
CA ILE A 87 21.43 -4.14 -8.42
C ILE A 87 22.68 -4.98 -8.61
N SER A 88 23.33 -5.38 -7.53
CA SER A 88 24.55 -6.20 -7.58
C SER A 88 24.30 -7.63 -8.02
N SER A 89 23.11 -8.19 -7.71
CA SER A 89 22.75 -9.57 -8.03
C SER A 89 21.23 -9.79 -7.96
N ILE A 90 20.71 -10.67 -8.82
CA ILE A 90 19.30 -11.09 -8.79
C ILE A 90 19.02 -12.18 -7.73
N TYR A 91 20.04 -12.92 -7.29
CA TYR A 91 19.88 -14.07 -6.39
C TYR A 91 19.17 -13.77 -5.07
N PRO A 92 19.45 -12.66 -4.35
CA PRO A 92 18.74 -12.35 -3.12
C PRO A 92 17.24 -12.15 -3.30
N TYR A 93 16.82 -11.65 -4.45
CA TYR A 93 15.42 -11.37 -4.77
C TYR A 93 14.67 -12.64 -5.16
N LYS A 94 15.25 -13.47 -6.03
CA LYS A 94 14.63 -14.74 -6.44
C LYS A 94 14.52 -15.78 -5.31
N ASN A 95 15.34 -15.65 -4.27
CA ASN A 95 15.34 -16.54 -3.11
C ASN A 95 14.60 -15.94 -1.90
N GLY A 96 13.88 -14.83 -2.08
CA GLY A 96 13.10 -14.18 -1.02
C GLY A 96 13.91 -13.52 0.10
N ARG A 97 15.25 -13.48 -0.01
CA ARG A 97 16.12 -12.86 1.00
C ARG A 97 16.01 -11.33 1.00
N LYS A 98 15.65 -10.74 -0.13
CA LYS A 98 15.43 -9.29 -0.29
C LYS A 98 14.13 -9.03 -1.03
N ALA A 99 13.38 -8.02 -0.59
CA ALA A 99 12.25 -7.49 -1.33
C ALA A 99 12.72 -6.71 -2.56
N ILE A 100 12.03 -6.83 -3.69
CA ILE A 100 12.32 -6.09 -4.91
C ILE A 100 11.47 -4.82 -4.96
N SER A 101 12.02 -3.70 -5.47
CA SER A 101 11.17 -2.53 -5.72
C SER A 101 10.21 -2.78 -6.88
N ILE A 102 9.03 -2.15 -6.84
CA ILE A 102 8.04 -2.25 -7.93
C ILE A 102 8.68 -1.87 -9.26
N GLN A 103 9.47 -0.78 -9.28
CA GLN A 103 10.16 -0.32 -10.49
C GLN A 103 11.11 -1.40 -11.05
N ASN A 104 11.90 -2.04 -10.18
CA ASN A 104 12.83 -3.07 -10.64
C ASN A 104 12.12 -4.34 -11.10
N LEU A 105 10.99 -4.71 -10.48
CA LEU A 105 10.16 -5.81 -10.97
C LEU A 105 9.60 -5.48 -12.35
N TYR A 106 9.10 -4.28 -12.55
CA TYR A 106 8.58 -3.85 -13.85
C TYR A 106 9.68 -3.78 -14.92
N ARG A 107 10.85 -3.23 -14.59
CA ARG A 107 12.03 -3.25 -15.48
C ARG A 107 12.45 -4.68 -15.83
N LEU A 108 12.40 -5.61 -14.89
CA LEU A 108 12.68 -7.03 -15.15
C LEU A 108 11.68 -7.62 -16.15
N LEU A 109 10.40 -7.27 -16.06
CA LEU A 109 9.39 -7.68 -17.05
C LEU A 109 9.63 -7.08 -18.43
N ILE A 110 10.04 -5.82 -18.51
CA ILE A 110 10.44 -5.20 -19.80
C ILE A 110 11.64 -5.92 -20.41
N LEU A 111 12.65 -6.27 -19.61
CA LEU A 111 13.80 -7.04 -20.08
C LEU A 111 13.37 -8.45 -20.53
N TRP A 112 12.48 -9.10 -19.81
CA TRP A 112 11.89 -10.39 -20.21
C TRP A 112 11.16 -10.28 -21.55
N LYS A 113 10.29 -9.28 -21.73
CA LYS A 113 9.64 -9.01 -23.02
C LYS A 113 10.67 -8.88 -24.13
N LYS A 114 11.68 -8.03 -23.93
CA LYS A 114 12.71 -7.74 -24.94
C LYS A 114 13.53 -8.97 -25.32
N TYR A 115 14.02 -9.73 -24.33
CA TYR A 115 14.98 -10.82 -24.57
C TYR A 115 14.37 -12.20 -24.80
N CYS A 116 13.09 -12.37 -24.49
CA CYS A 116 12.35 -13.59 -24.75
C CYS A 116 11.34 -13.44 -25.90
N GLY A 117 11.33 -12.29 -26.61
CA GLY A 117 10.41 -12.05 -27.73
C GLY A 117 8.93 -12.03 -27.35
N LYS A 118 8.63 -11.59 -26.11
CA LYS A 118 7.26 -11.56 -25.59
C LYS A 118 6.48 -10.37 -26.11
N SER A 119 5.18 -10.55 -26.31
CA SER A 119 4.27 -9.46 -26.69
C SER A 119 3.93 -8.53 -25.49
N THR A 120 3.28 -7.40 -25.78
CA THR A 120 2.79 -6.50 -24.73
C THR A 120 1.70 -7.18 -23.91
N GLU A 121 0.81 -7.90 -24.55
CA GLU A 121 -0.28 -8.65 -23.91
C GLU A 121 0.25 -9.74 -22.97
N GLU A 122 1.34 -10.43 -23.33
CA GLU A 122 1.99 -11.41 -22.45
C GLU A 122 2.61 -10.73 -21.23
N LEU A 123 3.21 -9.53 -21.38
CA LEU A 123 3.73 -8.75 -20.26
C LEU A 123 2.60 -8.33 -19.32
N GLU A 124 1.51 -7.78 -19.85
CA GLU A 124 0.35 -7.39 -19.07
C GLU A 124 -0.30 -8.58 -18.36
N LYS A 125 -0.44 -9.71 -19.04
CA LYS A 125 -0.94 -10.95 -18.44
C LYS A 125 -0.05 -11.41 -17.28
N LYS A 126 1.27 -11.37 -17.46
CA LYS A 126 2.23 -11.76 -16.41
C LYS A 126 2.18 -10.76 -15.23
N TRP A 127 2.05 -9.48 -15.51
CA TRP A 127 1.87 -8.45 -14.47
C TRP A 127 0.59 -8.68 -13.66
N ASN A 128 -0.53 -8.93 -14.34
CA ASN A 128 -1.81 -9.24 -13.69
C ASN A 128 -1.77 -10.55 -12.88
N GLU A 129 -1.03 -11.57 -13.35
CA GLU A 129 -0.80 -12.80 -12.60
C GLU A 129 -0.05 -12.53 -11.29
N ILE A 130 1.02 -11.73 -11.36
CA ILE A 130 1.78 -11.30 -10.18
C ILE A 130 0.88 -10.51 -9.23
N TYR A 131 0.12 -9.56 -9.76
CA TYR A 131 -0.79 -8.73 -9.00
C TYR A 131 -1.86 -9.55 -8.25
N LYS A 132 -2.45 -10.55 -8.90
CA LYS A 132 -3.45 -11.44 -8.29
C LYS A 132 -2.85 -12.34 -7.20
N SER A 133 -1.53 -12.45 -7.11
CA SER A 133 -0.88 -13.24 -6.09
C SER A 133 -0.90 -12.55 -4.71
N ASN A 134 -0.46 -13.26 -3.68
CA ASN A 134 -0.48 -12.77 -2.30
C ASN A 134 0.71 -11.85 -2.03
N LEU A 135 0.63 -10.61 -2.47
CA LEU A 135 1.68 -9.61 -2.32
C LEU A 135 1.66 -8.93 -0.95
N SER A 136 2.84 -8.56 -0.48
CA SER A 136 2.98 -7.59 0.60
C SER A 136 3.93 -6.46 0.20
N PHE A 137 3.67 -5.28 0.74
CA PHE A 137 4.32 -4.02 0.38
C PHE A 137 5.08 -3.45 1.58
N SER A 138 6.25 -2.87 1.36
CA SER A 138 7.02 -2.20 2.40
C SER A 138 7.82 -1.04 1.82
N VAL A 139 8.24 -0.10 2.67
CA VAL A 139 9.12 1.02 2.29
C VAL A 139 10.57 0.69 2.58
N HIS A 140 10.84 -0.06 3.64
CA HIS A 140 12.18 -0.46 4.08
C HIS A 140 12.32 -1.96 4.22
N LYS A 141 13.54 -2.44 4.11
CA LYS A 141 13.90 -3.87 4.13
C LYS A 141 13.50 -4.65 5.40
N GLY A 142 13.01 -3.99 6.45
CA GLY A 142 12.71 -4.59 7.74
C GLY A 142 11.37 -4.21 8.36
N LEU A 143 10.61 -3.30 7.77
CA LEU A 143 9.31 -2.89 8.30
C LEU A 143 8.23 -3.94 8.07
N GLN A 144 7.22 -3.92 8.95
CA GLN A 144 6.06 -4.81 8.87
C GLN A 144 5.42 -4.73 7.48
N PRO A 145 5.28 -5.87 6.78
CA PRO A 145 4.72 -5.86 5.43
C PRO A 145 3.25 -5.46 5.48
N THR A 146 2.90 -4.52 4.62
CA THR A 146 1.53 -4.00 4.45
C THR A 146 0.84 -4.80 3.35
N LYS A 147 -0.41 -5.17 3.56
CA LYS A 147 -1.29 -5.65 2.50
C LYS A 147 -2.04 -4.47 1.90
N LEU A 148 -2.41 -4.57 0.63
CA LEU A 148 -3.30 -3.58 0.00
C LEU A 148 -4.53 -4.31 -0.54
N PRO A 149 -5.74 -3.76 -0.34
CA PRO A 149 -6.98 -4.35 -0.86
C PRO A 149 -6.93 -4.46 -2.39
N LYS A 150 -7.41 -5.58 -2.94
CA LYS A 150 -7.55 -5.80 -4.38
C LYS A 150 -8.94 -5.48 -4.91
N TYR A 151 -9.87 -5.30 -4.00
CA TYR A 151 -11.27 -5.05 -4.29
C TYR A 151 -11.78 -3.90 -3.44
N LEU A 152 -12.67 -3.11 -4.02
CA LEU A 152 -13.48 -2.18 -3.25
C LEU A 152 -14.56 -2.99 -2.53
N THR A 153 -14.45 -3.08 -1.22
CA THR A 153 -15.39 -3.77 -0.34
C THR A 153 -16.17 -2.78 0.51
N PRO A 154 -17.29 -3.14 1.11
CA PRO A 154 -18.01 -2.27 2.04
C PRO A 154 -17.13 -1.74 3.17
N LYS A 155 -16.26 -2.57 3.75
CA LYS A 155 -15.30 -2.16 4.79
C LYS A 155 -14.30 -1.12 4.28
N LEU A 156 -13.78 -1.29 3.07
CA LEU A 156 -12.90 -0.30 2.46
C LEU A 156 -13.64 1.00 2.16
N SER A 157 -14.85 0.92 1.61
CA SER A 157 -15.70 2.09 1.32
C SER A 157 -16.04 2.86 2.59
N TYR A 158 -16.32 2.16 3.68
CA TYR A 158 -16.55 2.78 4.98
C TYR A 158 -15.32 3.55 5.49
N LEU A 159 -14.13 2.93 5.41
CA LEU A 159 -12.88 3.61 5.79
C LEU A 159 -12.62 4.83 4.89
N ILE A 160 -12.88 4.72 3.58
CA ILE A 160 -12.77 5.86 2.64
C ILE A 160 -13.68 7.00 3.07
N GLY A 161 -14.94 6.70 3.44
CA GLY A 161 -15.88 7.69 3.95
C GLY A 161 -15.32 8.47 5.15
N PHE A 162 -14.71 7.77 6.12
CA PHE A 162 -14.04 8.42 7.25
C PHE A 162 -12.85 9.29 6.83
N ILE A 163 -12.02 8.79 5.92
CA ILE A 163 -10.87 9.55 5.43
C ILE A 163 -11.34 10.81 4.70
N CYS A 164 -12.40 10.73 3.92
CA CYS A 164 -12.94 11.87 3.19
C CYS A 164 -13.66 12.89 4.09
N GLY A 165 -14.31 12.44 5.18
CA GLY A 165 -15.03 13.31 6.12
C GLY A 165 -14.09 13.96 7.16
N ASP A 166 -13.43 13.14 7.95
CA ASP A 166 -12.68 13.54 9.14
C ASP A 166 -11.18 13.25 9.05
N GLY A 167 -10.73 12.75 7.90
CA GLY A 167 -9.35 12.36 7.68
C GLY A 167 -8.52 13.44 6.98
N HIS A 168 -7.21 13.32 7.16
CA HIS A 168 -6.21 14.12 6.45
C HIS A 168 -5.16 13.22 5.86
N LEU A 169 -4.93 13.35 4.55
CA LEU A 169 -3.80 12.76 3.84
C LEU A 169 -2.74 13.85 3.68
N ILE A 170 -1.59 13.66 4.30
CA ILE A 170 -0.54 14.67 4.39
C ILE A 170 0.72 14.13 3.72
N ASP A 171 1.25 14.89 2.76
CA ASP A 171 2.52 14.62 2.09
C ASP A 171 3.53 15.70 2.46
N TYR A 172 4.56 15.32 3.22
CA TYR A 172 5.71 16.17 3.56
C TYR A 172 6.93 15.89 2.67
N GLY A 173 6.74 15.26 1.51
CA GLY A 173 7.79 14.87 0.59
C GLY A 173 8.49 13.56 0.96
N ARG A 174 8.84 13.35 2.23
CA ARG A 174 9.44 12.09 2.73
C ARG A 174 8.55 11.34 3.70
N HIS A 175 7.57 12.00 4.28
CA HIS A 175 6.65 11.45 5.26
C HIS A 175 5.22 11.47 4.72
N TYR A 176 4.62 10.31 4.63
CA TYR A 176 3.27 10.08 4.11
C TYR A 176 2.37 9.72 5.27
N LEU A 177 1.53 10.66 5.70
CA LEU A 177 0.67 10.47 6.87
C LEU A 177 -0.80 10.36 6.48
N ILE A 178 -1.46 9.41 7.11
CA ILE A 178 -2.91 9.24 7.10
C ILE A 178 -3.35 9.48 8.54
N LYS A 179 -4.09 10.55 8.79
CA LYS A 179 -4.56 10.93 10.10
C LYS A 179 -6.08 11.00 10.09
N ILE A 180 -6.75 10.39 11.07
CA ILE A 180 -8.19 10.51 11.28
C ILE A 180 -8.39 10.96 12.71
N SER A 181 -9.12 12.08 12.90
CA SER A 181 -9.34 12.69 14.20
C SER A 181 -10.80 12.49 14.61
N GLU A 182 -11.03 12.23 15.91
CA GLU A 182 -12.35 11.94 16.43
C GLU A 182 -12.46 12.43 17.89
N LYS A 183 -13.64 12.84 18.31
CA LYS A 183 -13.89 13.25 19.71
C LYS A 183 -13.95 12.05 20.65
N SER A 184 -14.39 10.89 20.16
CA SER A 184 -14.55 9.67 20.94
C SER A 184 -13.47 8.63 20.62
N THR A 185 -12.82 8.08 21.64
CA THR A 185 -11.89 6.96 21.47
C THR A 185 -12.58 5.67 21.06
N ALA A 186 -13.88 5.52 21.31
CA ALA A 186 -14.61 4.28 21.03
C ALA A 186 -14.56 3.94 19.54
N GLN A 187 -14.86 4.90 18.68
CA GLN A 187 -14.86 4.69 17.22
C GLN A 187 -13.45 4.41 16.68
N LEU A 188 -12.45 5.12 17.19
CA LEU A 188 -11.05 4.86 16.82
C LEU A 188 -10.61 3.47 17.26
N ARG A 189 -10.97 3.05 18.47
CA ARG A 189 -10.52 1.78 19.07
C ARG A 189 -11.23 0.56 18.48
N TYR A 190 -12.56 0.64 18.35
CA TYR A 190 -13.38 -0.52 18.04
C TYR A 190 -13.75 -0.63 16.56
N VAL A 191 -13.61 0.44 15.79
CA VAL A 191 -13.89 0.44 14.33
C VAL A 191 -12.64 0.67 13.51
N LEU A 192 -12.04 1.85 13.62
CA LEU A 192 -11.00 2.24 12.67
C LEU A 192 -9.71 1.45 12.86
N LYS A 193 -9.28 1.21 14.09
CA LYS A 193 -8.06 0.41 14.35
C LYS A 193 -8.20 -1.03 13.84
N PRO A 194 -9.31 -1.78 14.08
CA PRO A 194 -9.56 -3.07 13.45
C PRO A 194 -9.59 -3.01 11.92
N LEU A 195 -10.22 -2.00 11.31
CA LEU A 195 -10.23 -1.82 9.86
C LEU A 195 -8.82 -1.68 9.27
N PHE A 196 -7.97 -0.85 9.87
CA PHE A 196 -6.57 -0.75 9.43
C PHE A 196 -5.83 -2.07 9.55
N LYS A 197 -6.09 -2.83 10.62
CA LYS A 197 -5.48 -4.15 10.80
C LYS A 197 -5.96 -5.15 9.76
N GLU A 198 -7.24 -5.20 9.48
CA GLU A 198 -7.85 -6.14 8.53
C GLU A 198 -7.47 -5.81 7.09
N LEU A 199 -7.70 -4.55 6.68
CA LEU A 199 -7.49 -4.11 5.29
C LEU A 199 -6.01 -4.02 4.90
N PHE A 200 -5.16 -3.56 5.82
CA PHE A 200 -3.77 -3.22 5.52
C PHE A 200 -2.74 -4.02 6.31
N ASN A 201 -3.17 -4.85 7.27
CA ASN A 201 -2.30 -5.59 8.19
C ASN A 201 -1.38 -4.69 9.03
N ILE A 202 -1.79 -3.47 9.36
CA ILE A 202 -1.02 -2.57 10.21
C ILE A 202 -1.74 -2.29 11.53
N ASN A 203 -0.95 -2.06 12.58
CA ASN A 203 -1.46 -1.55 13.85
C ASN A 203 -1.25 -0.04 13.89
N VAL A 204 -2.31 0.71 14.14
CA VAL A 204 -2.27 2.17 14.27
C VAL A 204 -2.44 2.57 15.74
N PRO A 205 -1.58 3.43 16.29
CA PRO A 205 -1.75 3.95 17.64
C PRO A 205 -2.90 4.94 17.72
N ILE A 206 -3.52 5.04 18.90
CA ILE A 206 -4.46 6.11 19.23
C ILE A 206 -3.72 7.06 20.16
N PHE A 207 -3.75 8.34 19.88
CA PHE A 207 -3.12 9.36 20.69
C PHE A 207 -4.07 10.54 20.93
N HIS A 208 -3.84 11.24 22.03
CA HIS A 208 -4.58 12.43 22.37
C HIS A 208 -4.07 13.62 21.56
N ILE A 209 -4.98 14.44 21.02
CA ILE A 209 -4.64 15.68 20.32
C ILE A 209 -5.08 16.88 21.16
N TYR A 210 -4.47 18.03 20.87
CA TYR A 210 -4.81 19.28 21.54
C TYR A 210 -6.32 19.58 21.44
N LYS A 211 -6.91 20.13 22.50
CA LYS A 211 -8.35 20.44 22.64
C LYS A 211 -9.29 19.25 22.92
N GLY A 212 -8.77 18.15 23.48
CA GLY A 212 -9.60 17.07 24.00
C GLY A 212 -10.13 16.10 22.97
N GLY A 213 -9.53 16.06 21.79
CA GLY A 213 -9.80 15.04 20.77
C GLY A 213 -8.77 13.91 20.77
N TYR A 214 -9.04 12.90 19.96
CA TYR A 214 -8.15 11.77 19.75
C TYR A 214 -7.93 11.57 18.25
N ALA A 215 -6.82 10.92 17.89
CA ALA A 215 -6.56 10.59 16.51
C ALA A 215 -5.88 9.23 16.40
N ILE A 216 -6.04 8.59 15.24
CA ILE A 216 -5.13 7.58 14.74
C ILE A 216 -4.24 8.19 13.66
N GLN A 217 -3.02 7.68 13.57
CA GLN A 217 -2.07 8.10 12.54
C GLN A 217 -1.32 6.90 11.99
N ALA A 218 -1.26 6.81 10.68
CA ALA A 218 -0.48 5.82 9.97
C ALA A 218 0.55 6.52 9.07
N GLY A 219 1.82 6.33 9.37
CA GLY A 219 2.93 6.72 8.51
C GLY A 219 3.27 5.57 7.56
N ASN A 220 2.59 5.48 6.40
CA ASN A 220 2.73 4.33 5.51
C ASN A 220 2.60 4.74 4.04
N LYS A 221 3.72 4.82 3.33
CA LYS A 221 3.76 5.21 1.91
C LYS A 221 2.92 4.29 1.02
N PRO A 222 2.98 2.94 1.10
CA PRO A 222 2.12 2.06 0.32
C PRO A 222 0.64 2.36 0.46
N ILE A 223 0.13 2.52 1.68
CA ILE A 223 -1.29 2.84 1.92
C ILE A 223 -1.61 4.24 1.41
N PHE A 224 -0.76 5.22 1.68
CA PHE A 224 -0.95 6.58 1.21
C PHE A 224 -1.05 6.65 -0.32
N ARG A 225 -0.13 5.99 -1.03
CA ARG A 225 -0.16 5.90 -2.50
C ARG A 225 -1.39 5.16 -3.01
N PHE A 226 -1.78 4.08 -2.34
CA PHE A 226 -3.02 3.38 -2.65
C PHE A 226 -4.24 4.31 -2.57
N LEU A 227 -4.37 5.06 -1.47
CA LEU A 227 -5.48 6.00 -1.30
C LEU A 227 -5.45 7.13 -2.34
N THR A 228 -4.28 7.68 -2.64
CA THR A 228 -4.16 8.86 -3.51
C THR A 228 -4.07 8.53 -5.00
N GLN A 229 -3.37 7.45 -5.38
CA GLN A 229 -3.13 7.10 -6.78
C GLN A 229 -4.18 6.12 -7.32
N VAL A 230 -4.59 5.14 -6.51
CA VAL A 230 -5.57 4.12 -6.92
C VAL A 230 -6.99 4.61 -6.67
N LEU A 231 -7.28 5.06 -5.45
CA LEU A 231 -8.62 5.52 -5.06
C LEU A 231 -8.85 7.01 -5.34
N LYS A 232 -7.84 7.74 -5.82
CA LYS A 232 -7.90 9.16 -6.21
C LYS A 232 -8.39 10.09 -5.11
N ILE A 233 -8.17 9.75 -3.83
CA ILE A 233 -8.51 10.62 -2.71
C ILE A 233 -7.54 11.81 -2.71
N ARG A 234 -8.06 13.01 -2.56
CA ARG A 234 -7.26 14.23 -2.57
C ARG A 234 -6.38 14.34 -1.34
N VAL A 235 -5.13 14.77 -1.53
CA VAL A 235 -4.20 15.08 -0.45
C VAL A 235 -4.60 16.42 0.17
N SER A 236 -4.65 16.48 1.50
CA SER A 236 -4.88 17.73 2.21
C SER A 236 -3.65 18.63 2.07
N LYS A 237 -3.86 19.90 1.71
CA LYS A 237 -2.76 20.88 1.71
C LYS A 237 -2.35 21.16 3.16
N VAL A 238 -1.07 21.00 3.46
CA VAL A 238 -0.51 21.44 4.74
C VAL A 238 -0.47 22.96 4.73
N PRO A 239 -1.03 23.66 5.74
CA PRO A 239 -0.87 25.11 5.89
C PRO A 239 0.62 25.47 5.92
N GLU A 240 1.01 26.55 5.22
CA GLU A 240 2.44 26.97 5.15
C GLU A 240 3.06 27.22 6.54
N ILE A 241 2.26 27.66 7.49
CA ILE A 241 2.67 27.84 8.90
C ILE A 241 3.22 26.55 9.51
N ILE A 242 2.67 25.38 9.14
CA ILE A 242 3.11 24.09 9.70
C ILE A 242 4.41 23.62 9.02
N LYS A 243 4.67 24.03 7.79
CA LYS A 243 5.92 23.69 7.08
C LYS A 243 7.17 24.28 7.73
N ASN A 244 7.01 25.38 8.47
CA ASN A 244 8.10 26.15 9.10
C ASN A 244 8.33 25.78 10.58
N LEU A 245 7.57 24.83 11.13
CA LEU A 245 7.81 24.36 12.49
C LEU A 245 8.86 23.24 12.45
N ASP A 246 10.01 23.45 13.08
CA ASP A 246 11.11 22.47 13.26
C ASP A 246 10.67 21.15 13.92
N PHE A 247 9.45 21.09 14.41
CA PHE A 247 8.80 19.92 14.98
C PHE A 247 8.62 18.75 13.99
N VAL A 248 8.63 19.03 12.69
CA VAL A 248 8.50 17.99 11.64
C VAL A 248 9.78 17.18 11.48
N ASN A 249 10.91 17.68 11.95
CA ASN A 249 12.23 17.05 11.82
C ASN A 249 12.61 16.13 12.99
N SER A 250 11.77 16.02 14.01
CA SER A 250 12.06 15.27 15.25
C SER A 250 11.22 13.98 15.43
N ILE A 251 10.53 13.51 14.35
CA ILE A 251 9.78 12.25 14.39
C ILE A 251 10.40 11.27 13.35
#